data_5ab5f30d0ea31b9f30af906130946eff
#
_entry.id   5ab5f30d0ea31b9f30af906130946eff
#
_cell.length_a   1.000
_cell.length_b   1.000
_cell.length_c   1.000
_cell.angle_alpha   90.00
_cell.angle_beta   90.00
_cell.angle_gamma   90.00
#
_symmetry.space_group_name_H-M   'P 1'
#
loop_
_entity.id
_entity.type
_entity.pdbx_description
1 polymer ?
#
loop_
_entity_poly.entity_id
_entity_poly.type
_entity_poly.pdbx_seq_one_letter_code
_entity_poly.pdbx_strand_id
1 'polypeptide(L)'
;MSVADYQALLQKQGVHSFVIVMSTESIRSISLQDLWLRAVIVLLAAISAVGSGLAWRNLSKTSELQIRLVRASEMNSHLREMNLAAAGLAHETRNPLNIIRGMAQMLSKQTGASPEDIREKSRAIVNETDKVTAQLNEFINYSRPREIRRSKIALGPAIHEVVRTLAHDIEEKKLQVETAGEPVAIEADEQLLRQVLFNLLLNAIQAADLNGRIQISARRLSATEAVLEVRDNGPGVPPDRRQEIFKPYFTTNQKGTGLGLAVVQQIVLAHGWEIECVANEPKGALFRITHLKVAA
;
A
#
# COMPACT_ATOMS: atom_id res chain seq x y z
N MET A 1 -56.82 -15.25 77.95
CA MET A 1 -57.51 -16.54 77.80
C MET A 1 -56.41 -17.60 78.04
N SER A 2 -56.63 -18.47 79.06
CA SER A 2 -55.63 -19.49 79.39
C SER A 2 -55.68 -20.64 78.35
N VAL A 3 -54.55 -21.42 78.22
CA VAL A 3 -54.50 -22.56 77.32
C VAL A 3 -55.60 -23.61 77.61
N ALA A 4 -56.00 -23.65 78.90
CA ALA A 4 -57.07 -24.53 79.35
C ALA A 4 -58.46 -24.04 78.87
N ASP A 5 -58.70 -22.72 78.82
CA ASP A 5 -59.95 -22.14 78.34
C ASP A 5 -60.08 -22.38 76.78
N TYR A 6 -58.98 -22.34 76.06
CA TYR A 6 -58.93 -22.60 74.65
C TYR A 6 -59.16 -24.06 74.28
N GLN A 7 -58.59 -25.00 75.05
CA GLN A 7 -58.83 -26.42 74.89
C GLN A 7 -60.27 -26.82 75.23
N ALA A 8 -60.89 -26.21 76.23
CA ALA A 8 -62.31 -26.41 76.63
C ALA A 8 -63.26 -25.93 75.52
N LEU A 9 -62.91 -24.81 74.84
CA LEU A 9 -63.67 -24.26 73.69
C LEU A 9 -63.57 -25.18 72.47
N LEU A 10 -62.39 -25.74 72.19
CA LEU A 10 -62.18 -26.70 71.05
C LEU A 10 -62.95 -28.02 71.24
N GLN A 11 -63.05 -28.49 72.48
CA GLN A 11 -63.78 -29.72 72.78
C GLN A 11 -65.29 -29.56 72.65
N LYS A 12 -65.83 -28.32 72.89
CA LYS A 12 -67.25 -28.03 72.86
C LYS A 12 -67.83 -27.79 71.45
N GLN A 13 -66.99 -27.45 70.48
CA GLN A 13 -67.43 -27.11 69.12
C GLN A 13 -67.05 -28.15 68.03
N GLY A 14 -66.37 -29.23 68.36
CA GLY A 14 -66.05 -30.28 67.37
C GLY A 14 -65.17 -29.83 66.19
N VAL A 15 -64.47 -28.68 66.37
CA VAL A 15 -63.61 -28.16 65.31
C VAL A 15 -62.17 -28.56 65.58
N HIS A 16 -61.65 -29.47 64.77
CA HIS A 16 -60.23 -29.80 64.75
C HIS A 16 -59.43 -28.76 63.98
N SER A 17 -58.94 -27.73 64.66
CA SER A 17 -58.01 -26.80 64.06
C SER A 17 -56.58 -27.24 64.32
N PHE A 18 -55.84 -27.50 63.24
CA PHE A 18 -54.41 -27.76 63.30
C PHE A 18 -53.65 -26.43 63.41
N VAL A 19 -53.01 -26.15 64.52
CA VAL A 19 -52.12 -25.04 64.67
C VAL A 19 -50.72 -25.48 64.24
N ILE A 20 -50.30 -25.06 63.10
CA ILE A 20 -48.94 -25.27 62.64
C ILE A 20 -48.07 -24.21 63.35
N VAL A 21 -47.31 -24.56 64.33
CA VAL A 21 -46.28 -23.72 64.95
C VAL A 21 -45.03 -23.80 64.11
N MET A 22 -44.84 -22.84 63.22
CA MET A 22 -43.59 -22.72 62.50
C MET A 22 -42.55 -21.98 63.37
N SER A 23 -41.37 -22.59 63.52
CA SER A 23 -40.26 -21.93 64.21
C SER A 23 -39.74 -20.75 63.34
N THR A 24 -39.88 -19.54 63.87
CA THR A 24 -39.35 -18.33 63.21
C THR A 24 -37.83 -18.31 63.11
N GLU A 25 -37.09 -19.10 63.93
CA GLU A 25 -35.65 -19.19 63.86
C GLU A 25 -35.15 -19.88 62.59
N SER A 26 -35.82 -20.96 62.16
CA SER A 26 -35.48 -21.63 60.92
C SER A 26 -35.69 -20.74 59.69
N ILE A 27 -36.78 -19.96 59.68
CA ILE A 27 -37.05 -19.01 58.58
C ILE A 27 -36.00 -17.87 58.58
N ARG A 28 -35.59 -17.38 59.74
CA ARG A 28 -34.59 -16.33 59.91
C ARG A 28 -33.19 -16.81 59.47
N SER A 29 -32.80 -18.03 59.80
CA SER A 29 -31.50 -18.59 59.37
C SER A 29 -31.44 -18.78 57.84
N ILE A 30 -32.48 -19.31 57.23
CA ILE A 30 -32.60 -19.46 55.75
C ILE A 30 -32.53 -18.11 55.07
N SER A 31 -33.27 -17.09 55.58
CA SER A 31 -33.26 -15.76 55.04
C SER A 31 -31.89 -15.07 55.11
N LEU A 32 -31.16 -15.25 56.23
CA LEU A 32 -29.79 -14.71 56.37
C LEU A 32 -28.78 -15.39 55.44
N GLN A 33 -28.89 -16.71 55.23
CA GLN A 33 -28.05 -17.45 54.30
C GLN A 33 -28.30 -17.02 52.85
N ASP A 34 -29.56 -16.82 52.44
CA ASP A 34 -29.93 -16.34 51.15
C ASP A 34 -29.43 -14.90 50.86
N LEU A 35 -29.54 -14.01 51.88
CA LEU A 35 -29.01 -12.64 51.79
C LEU A 35 -27.47 -12.67 51.64
N TRP A 36 -26.78 -13.52 52.37
CA TRP A 36 -25.32 -13.63 52.28
C TRP A 36 -24.88 -14.18 50.91
N LEU A 37 -25.57 -15.16 50.39
CA LEU A 37 -25.31 -15.72 49.05
C LEU A 37 -25.50 -14.70 47.95
N ARG A 38 -26.59 -13.89 48.05
CA ARG A 38 -26.84 -12.78 47.10
C ARG A 38 -25.75 -11.73 47.19
N ALA A 39 -25.30 -11.34 48.37
CA ALA A 39 -24.21 -10.39 48.58
C ALA A 39 -22.89 -10.89 47.93
N VAL A 40 -22.57 -12.20 48.11
CA VAL A 40 -21.38 -12.79 47.47
C VAL A 40 -21.48 -12.78 45.92
N ILE A 41 -22.64 -13.12 45.39
CA ILE A 41 -22.88 -13.10 43.94
C ILE A 41 -22.71 -11.66 43.36
N VAL A 42 -23.28 -10.68 44.00
CA VAL A 42 -23.14 -9.28 43.62
C VAL A 42 -21.69 -8.81 43.68
N LEU A 43 -20.98 -9.18 44.74
CA LEU A 43 -19.56 -8.85 44.89
C LEU A 43 -18.70 -9.47 43.78
N LEU A 44 -18.92 -10.76 43.49
CA LEU A 44 -18.20 -11.46 42.40
C LEU A 44 -18.55 -10.83 41.00
N ALA A 45 -19.80 -10.49 40.78
CA ALA A 45 -20.22 -9.82 39.55
C ALA A 45 -19.53 -8.43 39.40
N ALA A 46 -19.44 -7.66 40.51
CA ALA A 46 -18.76 -6.36 40.52
C ALA A 46 -17.23 -6.54 40.22
N ILE A 47 -16.56 -7.50 40.84
CA ILE A 47 -15.14 -7.80 40.60
C ILE A 47 -14.93 -8.21 39.12
N SER A 48 -15.81 -9.06 38.60
CA SER A 48 -15.75 -9.48 37.19
C SER A 48 -15.93 -8.30 36.21
N ALA A 49 -16.90 -7.42 36.51
CA ALA A 49 -17.14 -6.23 35.68
C ALA A 49 -15.94 -5.26 35.69
N VAL A 50 -15.35 -5.01 36.84
CA VAL A 50 -14.14 -4.18 36.99
C VAL A 50 -12.96 -4.82 36.27
N GLY A 51 -12.74 -6.12 36.46
CA GLY A 51 -11.67 -6.86 35.79
C GLY A 51 -11.81 -6.85 34.27
N SER A 52 -13.01 -7.06 33.74
CA SER A 52 -13.30 -6.98 32.32
C SER A 52 -13.10 -5.56 31.76
N GLY A 53 -13.52 -4.53 32.49
CA GLY A 53 -13.30 -3.13 32.12
C GLY A 53 -11.81 -2.74 32.07
N LEU A 54 -11.03 -3.19 33.03
CA LEU A 54 -9.58 -2.97 33.03
C LEU A 54 -8.87 -3.74 31.90
N ALA A 55 -9.27 -4.98 31.66
CA ALA A 55 -8.73 -5.79 30.55
C ALA A 55 -9.04 -5.13 29.19
N TRP A 56 -10.29 -4.71 28.99
CA TRP A 56 -10.68 -3.99 27.78
C TRP A 56 -9.88 -2.69 27.57
N ARG A 57 -9.72 -1.91 28.61
CA ARG A 57 -8.93 -0.66 28.57
C ARG A 57 -7.46 -0.93 28.25
N ASN A 58 -6.86 -1.99 28.78
CA ASN A 58 -5.48 -2.38 28.46
C ASN A 58 -5.35 -2.87 27.03
N LEU A 59 -6.27 -3.71 26.53
CA LEU A 59 -6.29 -4.18 25.16
C LEU A 59 -6.44 -3.02 24.16
N SER A 60 -7.33 -2.07 24.44
CA SER A 60 -7.51 -0.88 23.60
C SER A 60 -6.25 -0.02 23.55
N LYS A 61 -5.57 0.19 24.67
CA LYS A 61 -4.31 0.95 24.72
C LYS A 61 -3.16 0.25 23.98
N THR A 62 -3.03 -1.07 24.13
CA THR A 62 -1.99 -1.83 23.41
C THR A 62 -2.24 -1.82 21.91
N SER A 63 -3.48 -1.95 21.46
CA SER A 63 -3.85 -1.83 20.05
C SER A 63 -3.53 -0.44 19.48
N GLU A 64 -3.84 0.63 20.20
CA GLU A 64 -3.52 2.00 19.77
C GLU A 64 -2.00 2.23 19.67
N LEU A 65 -1.24 1.72 20.65
CA LEU A 65 0.22 1.80 20.63
C LEU A 65 0.82 1.00 19.47
N GLN A 66 0.30 -0.18 19.18
CA GLN A 66 0.73 -0.97 18.03
C GLN A 66 0.48 -0.23 16.71
N ILE A 67 -0.70 0.38 16.52
CA ILE A 67 -1.00 1.17 15.33
C ILE A 67 -0.03 2.35 15.22
N ARG A 68 0.27 3.05 16.31
CA ARG A 68 1.23 4.15 16.33
C ARG A 68 2.65 3.70 15.99
N LEU A 69 3.08 2.55 16.51
CA LEU A 69 4.40 1.96 16.22
C LEU A 69 4.52 1.56 14.75
N VAL A 70 3.49 0.91 14.18
CA VAL A 70 3.46 0.56 12.75
C VAL A 70 3.55 1.82 11.89
N ARG A 71 2.73 2.83 12.16
CA ARG A 71 2.78 4.10 11.41
C ARG A 71 4.14 4.82 11.54
N ALA A 72 4.73 4.82 12.74
CA ALA A 72 6.05 5.40 12.96
C ALA A 72 7.15 4.63 12.21
N SER A 73 7.04 3.31 12.16
CA SER A 73 7.95 2.44 11.39
C SER A 73 7.81 2.68 9.89
N GLU A 74 6.59 2.75 9.37
CA GLU A 74 6.32 3.06 7.96
C GLU A 74 6.86 4.45 7.58
N MET A 75 6.60 5.47 8.41
CA MET A 75 7.12 6.81 8.20
C MET A 75 8.66 6.83 8.21
N ASN A 76 9.29 6.11 9.13
CA ASN A 76 10.74 6.03 9.21
C ASN A 76 11.35 5.30 8.00
N SER A 77 10.70 4.24 7.52
CA SER A 77 11.07 3.56 6.27
C SER A 77 10.98 4.51 5.09
N HIS A 78 9.86 5.21 4.95
CA HIS A 78 9.65 6.19 3.89
C HIS A 78 10.69 7.33 3.93
N LEU A 79 11.00 7.86 5.11
CA LEU A 79 12.05 8.89 5.27
C LEU A 79 13.44 8.37 4.89
N ARG A 80 13.77 7.12 5.21
CA ARG A 80 15.05 6.50 4.79
C ARG A 80 15.13 6.35 3.28
N GLU A 81 14.06 5.90 2.65
CA GLU A 81 13.99 5.79 1.19
C GLU A 81 14.13 7.17 0.52
N MET A 82 13.44 8.19 1.07
CA MET A 82 13.56 9.57 0.58
C MET A 82 14.99 10.14 0.75
N ASN A 83 15.64 9.88 1.88
CA ASN A 83 17.02 10.30 2.08
C ASN A 83 17.98 9.61 1.09
N LEU A 84 17.78 8.32 0.83
CA LEU A 84 18.55 7.60 -0.18
C LEU A 84 18.31 8.17 -1.58
N ALA A 85 17.04 8.45 -1.89
CA ALA A 85 16.65 9.06 -3.15
C ALA A 85 17.24 10.48 -3.32
N ALA A 86 17.23 11.30 -2.28
CA ALA A 86 17.84 12.63 -2.31
C ALA A 86 19.37 12.58 -2.51
N ALA A 87 20.04 11.63 -1.88
CA ALA A 87 21.48 11.41 -2.06
C ALA A 87 21.82 10.98 -3.50
N GLY A 88 21.03 10.08 -4.09
CA GLY A 88 21.14 9.68 -5.49
C GLY A 88 20.94 10.86 -6.44
N LEU A 89 19.86 11.66 -6.24
CA LEU A 89 19.62 12.87 -7.03
C LEU A 89 20.79 13.85 -6.98
N ALA A 90 21.31 14.11 -5.78
CA ALA A 90 22.45 15.02 -5.63
C ALA A 90 23.71 14.51 -6.37
N HIS A 91 23.90 13.20 -6.43
CA HIS A 91 25.01 12.61 -7.17
C HIS A 91 24.80 12.71 -8.69
N GLU A 92 23.61 12.37 -9.18
CA GLU A 92 23.29 12.37 -10.61
C GLU A 92 23.18 13.78 -11.19
N THR A 93 22.67 14.76 -10.45
CA THR A 93 22.58 16.15 -10.92
C THR A 93 23.93 16.84 -10.95
N ARG A 94 24.91 16.38 -10.16
CA ARG A 94 26.26 16.96 -10.16
C ARG A 94 26.95 16.86 -11.52
N ASN A 95 26.78 15.75 -12.24
CA ASN A 95 27.41 15.54 -13.54
C ASN A 95 26.93 16.54 -14.60
N PRO A 96 25.63 16.68 -14.92
CA PRO A 96 25.17 17.65 -15.89
C PRO A 96 25.49 19.10 -15.48
N LEU A 97 25.42 19.43 -14.17
CA LEU A 97 25.81 20.75 -13.68
C LEU A 97 27.29 21.05 -13.90
N ASN A 98 28.18 20.06 -13.75
CA ASN A 98 29.61 20.23 -14.08
C ASN A 98 29.84 20.42 -15.58
N ILE A 99 29.07 19.73 -16.44
CA ILE A 99 29.11 19.90 -17.90
C ILE A 99 28.66 21.32 -18.28
N ILE A 100 27.51 21.77 -17.74
CA ILE A 100 26.98 23.13 -17.94
C ILE A 100 28.04 24.16 -17.55
N ARG A 101 28.65 24.02 -16.35
CA ARG A 101 29.67 24.91 -15.86
C ARG A 101 30.92 24.92 -16.77
N GLY A 102 31.37 23.75 -17.20
CA GLY A 102 32.51 23.61 -18.11
C GLY A 102 32.27 24.31 -19.46
N MET A 103 31.11 24.11 -20.06
CA MET A 103 30.75 24.75 -21.32
C MET A 103 30.59 26.26 -21.18
N ALA A 104 29.96 26.73 -20.11
CA ALA A 104 29.85 28.16 -19.82
C ALA A 104 31.22 28.82 -19.63
N GLN A 105 32.14 28.13 -18.92
CA GLN A 105 33.54 28.60 -18.77
C GLN A 105 34.31 28.64 -20.09
N MET A 106 34.10 27.65 -20.98
CA MET A 106 34.67 27.65 -22.32
C MET A 106 34.16 28.85 -23.12
N LEU A 107 32.86 29.10 -23.14
CA LEU A 107 32.24 30.24 -23.82
C LEU A 107 32.79 31.57 -23.27
N SER A 108 33.00 31.71 -21.96
CA SER A 108 33.47 32.93 -21.35
C SER A 108 34.95 33.25 -21.61
N LYS A 109 35.77 32.21 -21.88
CA LYS A 109 37.23 32.36 -22.09
C LYS A 109 37.61 32.41 -23.58
N GLN A 110 36.72 32.03 -24.48
CA GLN A 110 37.02 31.89 -25.89
C GLN A 110 36.86 33.24 -26.60
N THR A 111 37.97 33.93 -26.86
CA THR A 111 38.04 35.11 -27.73
C THR A 111 38.14 34.64 -29.20
N GLY A 112 37.14 34.96 -30.02
CA GLY A 112 37.13 34.62 -31.45
C GLY A 112 36.45 33.27 -31.79
N ALA A 113 35.53 32.78 -30.91
CA ALA A 113 34.69 31.61 -31.23
C ALA A 113 33.86 31.82 -32.46
N SER A 114 33.74 30.81 -33.31
CA SER A 114 32.80 30.85 -34.43
C SER A 114 31.35 30.89 -33.93
N PRO A 115 30.44 31.52 -34.67
CA PRO A 115 29.01 31.49 -34.32
C PRO A 115 28.45 30.06 -34.19
N GLU A 116 29.05 29.10 -34.87
CA GLU A 116 28.67 27.69 -34.86
C GLU A 116 29.07 27.01 -33.54
N ASP A 117 30.32 27.24 -33.08
CA ASP A 117 30.78 26.76 -31.78
C ASP A 117 29.99 27.31 -30.60
N ILE A 118 29.61 28.61 -30.66
CA ILE A 118 28.77 29.24 -29.65
C ILE A 118 27.38 28.56 -29.60
N ARG A 119 26.80 28.30 -30.78
CA ARG A 119 25.49 27.67 -30.90
C ARG A 119 25.50 26.23 -30.41
N GLU A 120 26.54 25.46 -30.75
CA GLU A 120 26.69 24.09 -30.28
C GLU A 120 26.80 24.00 -28.75
N LYS A 121 27.70 24.78 -28.15
CA LYS A 121 27.89 24.82 -26.69
C LYS A 121 26.63 25.31 -25.96
N SER A 122 25.95 26.32 -26.53
CA SER A 122 24.69 26.80 -25.96
C SER A 122 23.59 25.73 -26.01
N ARG A 123 23.44 24.98 -27.11
CA ARG A 123 22.51 23.85 -27.22
C ARG A 123 22.84 22.76 -26.20
N ALA A 124 24.11 22.44 -26.01
CA ALA A 124 24.51 21.45 -25.03
C ALA A 124 24.18 21.88 -23.59
N ILE A 125 24.35 23.18 -23.24
CA ILE A 125 23.92 23.73 -21.96
C ILE A 125 22.41 23.58 -21.78
N VAL A 126 21.62 23.92 -22.79
CA VAL A 126 20.15 23.76 -22.73
C VAL A 126 19.78 22.31 -22.53
N ASN A 127 20.34 21.39 -23.31
CA ASN A 127 20.06 19.95 -23.19
C ASN A 127 20.41 19.40 -21.79
N GLU A 128 21.54 19.81 -21.21
CA GLU A 128 21.88 19.36 -19.84
C GLU A 128 20.97 20.00 -18.77
N THR A 129 20.51 21.24 -18.98
CA THR A 129 19.53 21.89 -18.10
C THR A 129 18.18 21.17 -18.15
N ASP A 130 17.73 20.75 -19.33
CA ASP A 130 16.49 19.98 -19.51
C ASP A 130 16.58 18.63 -18.78
N LYS A 131 17.73 17.95 -18.85
CA LYS A 131 17.97 16.69 -18.10
C LYS A 131 17.85 16.90 -16.58
N VAL A 132 18.49 17.95 -16.04
CA VAL A 132 18.41 18.27 -14.59
C VAL A 132 16.95 18.55 -14.21
N THR A 133 16.23 19.30 -15.03
CA THR A 133 14.82 19.62 -14.78
C THR A 133 13.96 18.37 -14.80
N ALA A 134 14.17 17.44 -15.73
CA ALA A 134 13.48 16.16 -15.79
C ALA A 134 13.74 15.31 -14.54
N GLN A 135 15.01 15.18 -14.12
CA GLN A 135 15.40 14.44 -12.91
C GLN A 135 14.75 15.02 -11.64
N LEU A 136 14.72 16.36 -11.51
CA LEU A 136 14.05 17.03 -10.40
C LEU A 136 12.55 16.75 -10.37
N ASN A 137 11.89 16.81 -11.52
CA ASN A 137 10.46 16.52 -11.63
C ASN A 137 10.14 15.07 -11.28
N GLU A 138 10.97 14.12 -11.70
CA GLU A 138 10.82 12.71 -11.32
C GLU A 138 10.99 12.51 -9.81
N PHE A 139 12.00 13.15 -9.20
CA PHE A 139 12.18 13.10 -7.75
C PHE A 139 10.99 13.72 -6.99
N ILE A 140 10.49 14.87 -7.43
CA ILE A 140 9.30 15.50 -6.83
C ILE A 140 8.09 14.56 -6.93
N ASN A 141 7.90 13.91 -8.06
CA ASN A 141 6.82 12.94 -8.25
C ASN A 141 7.00 11.67 -7.39
N TYR A 142 8.25 11.23 -7.17
CA TYR A 142 8.58 10.14 -6.26
C TYR A 142 8.30 10.52 -4.80
N SER A 143 8.62 11.74 -4.38
CA SER A 143 8.53 12.20 -2.99
C SER A 143 7.11 12.53 -2.52
N ARG A 144 6.16 12.74 -3.44
CA ARG A 144 4.79 13.15 -3.08
C ARG A 144 4.04 12.05 -2.33
N PRO A 145 3.40 12.36 -1.19
CA PRO A 145 2.42 11.48 -0.56
C PRO A 145 1.29 11.18 -1.54
N ARG A 146 0.88 9.92 -1.64
CA ARG A 146 -0.15 9.49 -2.59
C ARG A 146 -1.47 9.26 -1.86
N GLU A 147 -2.43 10.17 -2.07
CA GLU A 147 -3.82 9.92 -1.72
C GLU A 147 -4.51 9.24 -2.89
N ILE A 148 -4.97 8.00 -2.69
CA ILE A 148 -5.59 7.20 -3.74
C ILE A 148 -7.07 7.56 -3.85
N ARG A 149 -7.48 8.01 -5.02
CA ARG A 149 -8.89 8.26 -5.38
C ARG A 149 -9.39 7.15 -6.29
N ARG A 150 -9.91 6.08 -5.70
CA ARG A 150 -10.36 4.92 -6.46
C ARG A 150 -11.61 5.23 -7.27
N SER A 151 -11.58 4.82 -8.53
CA SER A 151 -12.71 4.84 -9.47
C SER A 151 -12.72 3.54 -10.28
N LYS A 152 -13.82 3.26 -10.97
CA LYS A 152 -13.94 2.11 -11.87
C LYS A 152 -13.22 2.43 -13.18
N ILE A 153 -12.18 1.66 -13.51
CA ILE A 153 -11.34 1.88 -14.68
C ILE A 153 -11.31 0.61 -15.53
N ALA A 154 -11.62 0.75 -16.82
CA ALA A 154 -11.44 -0.31 -17.80
C ALA A 154 -9.95 -0.40 -18.20
N LEU A 155 -9.29 -1.54 -17.96
CA LEU A 155 -7.86 -1.71 -18.22
C LEU A 155 -7.51 -1.61 -19.70
N GLY A 156 -8.31 -2.17 -20.59
CA GLY A 156 -8.05 -2.13 -22.03
C GLY A 156 -7.87 -0.71 -22.59
N PRO A 157 -8.86 0.18 -22.44
CA PRO A 157 -8.72 1.58 -22.83
C PRO A 157 -7.52 2.30 -22.21
N ALA A 158 -7.24 2.10 -20.91
CA ALA A 158 -6.10 2.71 -20.25
C ALA A 158 -4.76 2.23 -20.84
N ILE A 159 -4.61 0.95 -21.12
CA ILE A 159 -3.44 0.36 -21.79
C ILE A 159 -3.26 0.99 -23.18
N HIS A 160 -4.32 1.01 -23.99
CA HIS A 160 -4.26 1.56 -25.36
C HIS A 160 -3.86 3.03 -25.40
N GLU A 161 -4.31 3.81 -24.42
CA GLU A 161 -3.95 5.22 -24.33
C GLU A 161 -2.47 5.41 -24.03
N VAL A 162 -1.91 4.62 -23.10
CA VAL A 162 -0.48 4.67 -22.76
C VAL A 162 0.38 4.18 -23.95
N VAL A 163 -0.03 3.10 -24.61
CA VAL A 163 0.66 2.62 -25.84
C VAL A 163 0.68 3.72 -26.91
N ARG A 164 -0.42 4.44 -27.10
CA ARG A 164 -0.48 5.56 -28.05
C ARG A 164 0.43 6.73 -27.64
N THR A 165 0.55 7.02 -26.36
CA THR A 165 1.47 8.05 -25.86
C THR A 165 2.93 7.71 -26.17
N LEU A 166 3.29 6.42 -26.17
CA LEU A 166 4.63 5.91 -26.45
C LEU A 166 4.84 5.49 -27.93
N ALA A 167 3.90 5.82 -28.81
CA ALA A 167 3.94 5.38 -30.22
C ALA A 167 5.25 5.77 -30.92
N HIS A 168 5.77 6.97 -30.66
CA HIS A 168 7.04 7.43 -31.26
C HIS A 168 8.23 6.53 -30.87
N ASP A 169 8.38 6.20 -29.59
CA ASP A 169 9.46 5.35 -29.09
C ASP A 169 9.33 3.91 -29.62
N ILE A 170 8.08 3.43 -29.75
CA ILE A 170 7.75 2.12 -30.31
C ILE A 170 8.15 2.06 -31.80
N GLU A 171 7.78 3.10 -32.57
CA GLU A 171 8.10 3.21 -34.02
C GLU A 171 9.60 3.37 -34.27
N GLU A 172 10.31 4.19 -33.46
CA GLU A 172 11.75 4.38 -33.57
C GLU A 172 12.51 3.05 -33.47
N LYS A 173 12.11 2.19 -32.52
CA LYS A 173 12.67 0.85 -32.33
C LYS A 173 12.01 -0.25 -33.15
N LYS A 174 10.96 0.06 -33.93
CA LYS A 174 10.16 -0.88 -34.73
C LYS A 174 9.64 -2.06 -33.89
N LEU A 175 9.17 -1.77 -32.67
CA LEU A 175 8.71 -2.78 -31.74
C LEU A 175 7.33 -3.33 -32.12
N GLN A 176 7.11 -4.61 -31.89
CA GLN A 176 5.80 -5.24 -31.97
C GLN A 176 5.16 -5.19 -30.59
N VAL A 177 4.09 -4.39 -30.45
CA VAL A 177 3.34 -4.29 -29.19
C VAL A 177 2.01 -4.99 -29.36
N GLU A 178 1.78 -6.04 -28.55
CA GLU A 178 0.55 -6.81 -28.52
C GLU A 178 -0.19 -6.55 -27.21
N THR A 179 -1.47 -6.24 -27.33
CA THR A 179 -2.38 -6.13 -26.18
C THR A 179 -3.31 -7.34 -26.18
N ALA A 180 -3.28 -8.13 -25.12
CA ALA A 180 -4.06 -9.36 -24.98
C ALA A 180 -4.88 -9.34 -23.68
N GLY A 181 -5.93 -10.15 -23.63
CA GLY A 181 -6.70 -10.37 -22.42
C GLY A 181 -8.17 -10.04 -22.56
N GLU A 182 -8.89 -10.29 -21.48
CA GLU A 182 -10.33 -10.04 -21.39
C GLU A 182 -10.63 -8.59 -21.01
N PRO A 183 -11.80 -8.04 -21.35
CA PRO A 183 -12.25 -6.76 -20.84
C PRO A 183 -12.41 -6.83 -19.32
N VAL A 184 -11.49 -6.22 -18.58
CA VAL A 184 -11.50 -6.17 -17.12
C VAL A 184 -11.58 -4.72 -16.68
N ALA A 185 -12.50 -4.42 -15.75
CA ALA A 185 -12.54 -3.16 -15.02
C ALA A 185 -12.09 -3.38 -13.58
N ILE A 186 -11.27 -2.47 -13.06
CA ILE A 186 -10.72 -2.53 -11.70
C ILE A 186 -11.02 -1.26 -10.92
N GLU A 187 -10.94 -1.35 -9.58
CA GLU A 187 -11.00 -0.20 -8.67
C GLU A 187 -9.57 0.36 -8.47
N ALA A 188 -9.27 1.50 -9.09
CA ALA A 188 -7.95 2.13 -9.00
C ALA A 188 -8.04 3.65 -9.09
N ASP A 189 -6.94 4.34 -8.80
CA ASP A 189 -6.72 5.72 -9.16
C ASP A 189 -6.24 5.78 -10.61
N GLU A 190 -6.99 6.45 -11.47
CA GLU A 190 -6.75 6.47 -12.92
C GLU A 190 -5.39 7.08 -13.27
N GLN A 191 -5.04 8.19 -12.65
CA GLN A 191 -3.78 8.87 -12.93
C GLN A 191 -2.57 8.03 -12.49
N LEU A 192 -2.67 7.41 -11.31
CA LEU A 192 -1.61 6.56 -10.79
C LEU A 192 -1.49 5.25 -11.58
N LEU A 193 -2.60 4.65 -12.00
CA LEU A 193 -2.57 3.47 -12.87
C LEU A 193 -1.91 3.78 -14.22
N ARG A 194 -2.24 4.91 -14.85
CA ARG A 194 -1.57 5.35 -16.09
C ARG A 194 -0.08 5.54 -15.88
N GLN A 195 0.34 6.06 -14.74
CA GLN A 195 1.76 6.23 -14.40
C GLN A 195 2.47 4.87 -14.24
N VAL A 196 1.81 3.87 -13.63
CA VAL A 196 2.34 2.48 -13.56
C VAL A 196 2.53 1.92 -14.95
N LEU A 197 1.48 1.96 -15.78
CA LEU A 197 1.52 1.45 -17.16
C LEU A 197 2.62 2.14 -17.97
N PHE A 198 2.71 3.47 -17.90
CA PHE A 198 3.72 4.25 -18.61
C PHE A 198 5.14 3.84 -18.22
N ASN A 199 5.44 3.75 -16.92
CA ASN A 199 6.77 3.38 -16.45
C ASN A 199 7.15 1.94 -16.82
N LEU A 200 6.21 0.99 -16.71
CA LEU A 200 6.46 -0.40 -17.10
C LEU A 200 6.68 -0.54 -18.61
N LEU A 201 5.86 0.13 -19.42
CA LEU A 201 6.00 0.11 -20.87
C LEU A 201 7.26 0.81 -21.34
N LEU A 202 7.58 1.98 -20.80
CA LEU A 202 8.82 2.68 -21.11
C LEU A 202 10.05 1.83 -20.78
N ASN A 203 10.03 1.16 -19.61
CA ASN A 203 11.09 0.23 -19.23
C ASN A 203 11.21 -0.95 -20.21
N ALA A 204 10.09 -1.55 -20.63
CA ALA A 204 10.06 -2.61 -21.63
C ALA A 204 10.61 -2.15 -23.00
N ILE A 205 10.20 -0.94 -23.44
CA ILE A 205 10.70 -0.32 -24.69
C ILE A 205 12.21 -0.08 -24.60
N GLN A 206 12.71 0.40 -23.48
CA GLN A 206 14.15 0.64 -23.29
C GLN A 206 14.95 -0.68 -23.29
N ALA A 207 14.42 -1.72 -22.66
CA ALA A 207 15.07 -3.04 -22.56
C ALA A 207 15.03 -3.85 -23.86
N ALA A 208 13.98 -3.69 -24.65
CA ALA A 208 13.82 -4.42 -25.91
C ALA A 208 14.86 -3.99 -26.98
N ASP A 209 15.37 -4.97 -27.72
CA ASP A 209 16.20 -4.74 -28.89
C ASP A 209 15.38 -4.17 -30.07
N LEU A 210 16.05 -3.74 -31.14
CA LEU A 210 15.39 -3.32 -32.39
C LEU A 210 14.53 -4.48 -32.93
N ASN A 211 13.31 -4.19 -33.40
CA ASN A 211 12.31 -5.18 -33.82
C ASN A 211 11.88 -6.15 -32.68
N GLY A 212 12.06 -5.75 -31.41
CA GLY A 212 11.65 -6.53 -30.25
C GLY A 212 10.13 -6.65 -30.12
N ARG A 213 9.71 -7.47 -29.16
CA ARG A 213 8.29 -7.71 -28.86
C ARG A 213 7.98 -7.35 -27.42
N ILE A 214 6.86 -6.64 -27.22
CA ILE A 214 6.28 -6.34 -25.91
C ILE A 214 4.85 -6.85 -25.91
N GLN A 215 4.47 -7.57 -24.88
CA GLN A 215 3.10 -8.04 -24.70
C GLN A 215 2.54 -7.49 -23.37
N ILE A 216 1.36 -6.89 -23.46
CA ILE A 216 0.63 -6.41 -22.28
C ILE A 216 -0.64 -7.24 -22.19
N SER A 217 -0.87 -7.86 -21.04
CA SER A 217 -2.09 -8.64 -20.83
C SER A 217 -2.76 -8.33 -19.51
N ALA A 218 -4.09 -8.25 -19.55
CA ALA A 218 -4.92 -8.15 -18.37
C ALA A 218 -5.92 -9.30 -18.37
N ARG A 219 -6.02 -10.04 -17.28
CA ARG A 219 -6.96 -11.14 -17.16
C ARG A 219 -7.55 -11.22 -15.75
N ARG A 220 -8.77 -11.72 -15.67
CA ARG A 220 -9.42 -12.00 -14.38
C ARG A 220 -8.85 -13.29 -13.81
N LEU A 221 -8.44 -13.27 -12.53
CA LEU A 221 -8.03 -14.46 -11.78
C LEU A 221 -9.19 -15.09 -11.05
N SER A 222 -10.09 -14.27 -10.50
CA SER A 222 -11.28 -14.69 -9.76
C SER A 222 -12.44 -13.71 -9.98
N ALA A 223 -13.55 -13.90 -9.30
CA ALA A 223 -14.67 -12.95 -9.33
C ALA A 223 -14.27 -11.56 -8.80
N THR A 224 -13.29 -11.47 -7.91
CA THR A 224 -12.89 -10.26 -7.19
C THR A 224 -11.50 -9.74 -7.56
N GLU A 225 -10.68 -10.55 -8.25
CA GLU A 225 -9.28 -10.22 -8.51
C GLU A 225 -8.89 -10.35 -9.98
N ALA A 226 -8.03 -9.45 -10.41
CA ALA A 226 -7.40 -9.47 -11.73
C ALA A 226 -5.88 -9.39 -11.62
N VAL A 227 -5.20 -9.69 -12.71
CA VAL A 227 -3.76 -9.57 -12.89
C VAL A 227 -3.45 -8.75 -14.14
N LEU A 228 -2.42 -7.92 -14.05
CA LEU A 228 -1.85 -7.17 -15.16
C LEU A 228 -0.40 -7.64 -15.36
N GLU A 229 -0.05 -7.98 -16.58
CA GLU A 229 1.28 -8.45 -16.95
C GLU A 229 1.84 -7.62 -18.10
N VAL A 230 3.10 -7.24 -17.99
CA VAL A 230 3.89 -6.60 -19.05
C VAL A 230 5.12 -7.48 -19.29
N ARG A 231 5.27 -7.98 -20.52
CA ARG A 231 6.35 -8.88 -20.96
C ARG A 231 7.16 -8.21 -22.04
N ASP A 232 8.46 -8.31 -21.96
CA ASP A 232 9.39 -7.95 -23.02
C ASP A 232 10.27 -9.15 -23.41
N ASN A 233 10.91 -9.06 -24.56
CA ASN A 233 11.90 -10.02 -25.02
C ASN A 233 13.33 -9.47 -24.96
N GLY A 234 13.59 -8.52 -24.08
CA GLY A 234 14.90 -7.93 -23.84
C GLY A 234 15.89 -8.88 -23.15
N PRO A 235 16.95 -8.36 -22.52
CA PRO A 235 17.96 -9.19 -21.82
C PRO A 235 17.41 -9.86 -20.56
N GLY A 236 16.27 -9.41 -20.02
CA GLY A 236 15.71 -9.85 -18.76
C GLY A 236 16.45 -9.29 -17.55
N VAL A 237 16.04 -9.75 -16.36
CA VAL A 237 16.62 -9.33 -15.07
C VAL A 237 17.19 -10.54 -14.34
N PRO A 238 18.49 -10.54 -13.98
CA PRO A 238 19.11 -11.60 -13.20
C PRO A 238 18.37 -11.85 -11.88
N PRO A 239 18.25 -13.10 -11.41
CA PRO A 239 17.46 -13.43 -10.20
C PRO A 239 17.87 -12.66 -8.95
N ASP A 240 19.16 -12.44 -8.76
CA ASP A 240 19.77 -11.71 -7.64
C ASP A 240 19.41 -10.21 -7.63
N ARG A 241 19.04 -9.65 -8.80
CA ARG A 241 18.71 -8.23 -8.95
C ARG A 241 17.21 -7.94 -8.99
N ARG A 242 16.33 -8.93 -9.09
CA ARG A 242 14.88 -8.75 -9.27
C ARG A 242 14.19 -7.96 -8.15
N GLN A 243 14.72 -8.02 -6.94
CA GLN A 243 14.24 -7.19 -5.84
C GLN A 243 14.90 -5.79 -5.83
N GLU A 244 16.12 -5.70 -6.34
CA GLU A 244 16.87 -4.44 -6.32
C GLU A 244 16.40 -3.44 -7.37
N ILE A 245 15.86 -3.90 -8.50
CA ILE A 245 15.36 -3.04 -9.59
C ILE A 245 14.26 -2.07 -9.14
N PHE A 246 13.60 -2.33 -8.02
CA PHE A 246 12.57 -1.46 -7.44
C PHE A 246 13.15 -0.44 -6.45
N LYS A 247 14.43 -0.54 -6.09
CA LYS A 247 15.10 0.47 -5.24
C LYS A 247 15.30 1.77 -6.02
N PRO A 248 15.13 2.94 -5.38
CA PRO A 248 15.39 4.23 -6.02
C PRO A 248 16.82 4.30 -6.58
N TYR A 249 16.98 4.90 -7.76
CA TYR A 249 18.26 5.08 -8.49
C TYR A 249 18.96 3.78 -8.89
N PHE A 250 18.32 2.64 -8.79
CA PHE A 250 18.83 1.43 -9.38
C PHE A 250 18.59 1.47 -10.90
N THR A 251 19.66 1.54 -11.67
CA THR A 251 19.60 1.53 -13.14
C THR A 251 20.82 0.84 -13.73
N THR A 252 20.62 0.10 -14.79
CA THR A 252 21.66 -0.43 -15.67
C THR A 252 21.78 0.39 -16.96
N ASN A 253 20.85 1.32 -17.19
CA ASN A 253 20.84 2.20 -18.36
C ASN A 253 21.44 3.56 -17.99
N GLN A 254 22.49 3.99 -18.70
CA GLN A 254 23.16 5.28 -18.49
C GLN A 254 22.24 6.50 -18.71
N LYS A 255 21.13 6.35 -19.42
CA LYS A 255 20.15 7.42 -19.67
C LYS A 255 18.94 7.36 -18.71
N GLY A 256 18.81 6.32 -17.92
CA GLY A 256 17.69 6.14 -17.01
C GLY A 256 17.99 6.70 -15.62
N THR A 257 17.03 7.33 -14.99
CA THR A 257 17.16 7.88 -13.62
C THR A 257 17.06 6.83 -12.52
N GLY A 258 16.59 5.61 -12.85
CA GLY A 258 16.36 4.55 -11.86
C GLY A 258 15.18 4.81 -10.91
N LEU A 259 14.36 5.84 -11.15
CA LEU A 259 13.19 6.15 -10.32
C LEU A 259 11.88 5.52 -10.82
N GLY A 260 11.78 5.18 -12.11
CA GLY A 260 10.55 4.70 -12.72
C GLY A 260 9.95 3.47 -12.04
N LEU A 261 10.75 2.41 -11.80
CA LEU A 261 10.29 1.19 -11.13
C LEU A 261 10.05 1.40 -9.62
N ALA A 262 10.80 2.27 -8.97
CA ALA A 262 10.56 2.65 -7.58
C ALA A 262 9.19 3.36 -7.42
N VAL A 263 8.85 4.24 -8.35
CA VAL A 263 7.52 4.87 -8.44
C VAL A 263 6.42 3.82 -8.65
N VAL A 264 6.64 2.84 -9.53
CA VAL A 264 5.69 1.74 -9.74
C VAL A 264 5.44 0.99 -8.44
N GLN A 265 6.50 0.60 -7.72
CA GLN A 265 6.38 -0.11 -6.45
C GLN A 265 5.60 0.69 -5.41
N GLN A 266 5.86 1.98 -5.27
CA GLN A 266 5.10 2.84 -4.35
C GLN A 266 3.62 2.90 -4.69
N ILE A 267 3.27 3.06 -5.99
CA ILE A 267 1.87 3.12 -6.41
C ILE A 267 1.17 1.78 -6.17
N VAL A 268 1.83 0.68 -6.48
CA VAL A 268 1.33 -0.69 -6.27
C VAL A 268 1.04 -0.94 -4.80
N LEU A 269 2.00 -0.66 -3.91
CA LEU A 269 1.84 -0.80 -2.46
C LEU A 269 0.73 0.11 -1.91
N ALA A 270 0.65 1.34 -2.37
CA ALA A 270 -0.38 2.28 -1.96
C ALA A 270 -1.79 1.78 -2.33
N HIS A 271 -1.97 1.08 -3.46
CA HIS A 271 -3.22 0.45 -3.85
C HIS A 271 -3.54 -0.85 -3.08
N GLY A 272 -2.57 -1.41 -2.34
CA GLY A 272 -2.66 -2.73 -1.71
C GLY A 272 -2.45 -3.86 -2.73
N TRP A 273 -1.77 -3.60 -3.84
CA TRP A 273 -1.38 -4.57 -4.86
C TRP A 273 0.02 -5.12 -4.56
N GLU A 274 0.42 -6.13 -5.32
CA GLU A 274 1.78 -6.67 -5.30
C GLU A 274 2.38 -6.64 -6.70
N ILE A 275 3.69 -6.38 -6.80
CA ILE A 275 4.43 -6.44 -8.06
C ILE A 275 5.62 -7.38 -7.91
N GLU A 276 5.82 -8.20 -8.92
CA GLU A 276 7.00 -9.05 -9.07
C GLU A 276 7.62 -8.92 -10.45
N CYS A 277 8.93 -9.17 -10.51
CA CYS A 277 9.66 -9.33 -11.75
C CYS A 277 10.17 -10.78 -11.85
N VAL A 278 9.76 -11.47 -12.90
CA VAL A 278 10.20 -12.85 -13.17
C VAL A 278 10.81 -12.96 -14.58
N ALA A 279 11.48 -14.09 -14.87
CA ALA A 279 11.98 -14.32 -16.21
C ALA A 279 10.81 -14.48 -17.18
N ASN A 280 10.97 -13.93 -18.39
CA ASN A 280 10.14 -14.28 -19.54
C ASN A 280 10.86 -15.33 -20.36
N GLU A 281 10.17 -16.40 -20.76
CA GLU A 281 10.76 -17.45 -21.60
C GLU A 281 10.41 -17.19 -23.07
N PRO A 282 11.36 -17.45 -24.02
CA PRO A 282 12.72 -17.94 -23.80
C PRO A 282 13.73 -16.86 -23.37
N LYS A 283 13.39 -15.56 -23.42
CA LYS A 283 14.25 -14.43 -23.07
C LYS A 283 13.39 -13.22 -22.71
N GLY A 284 13.83 -12.43 -21.72
CA GLY A 284 13.20 -11.15 -21.35
C GLY A 284 12.79 -11.08 -19.89
N ALA A 285 12.02 -10.04 -19.56
CA ALA A 285 11.42 -9.86 -18.26
C ALA A 285 9.88 -9.90 -18.33
N LEU A 286 9.27 -10.37 -17.26
CA LEU A 286 7.83 -10.30 -17.00
C LEU A 286 7.60 -9.54 -15.71
N PHE A 287 6.96 -8.39 -15.80
CA PHE A 287 6.43 -7.68 -14.67
C PHE A 287 4.97 -8.05 -14.45
N ARG A 288 4.63 -8.53 -13.27
CA ARG A 288 3.28 -8.98 -12.91
C ARG A 288 2.78 -8.20 -11.72
N ILE A 289 1.60 -7.60 -11.84
CA ILE A 289 0.87 -6.95 -10.76
C ILE A 289 -0.35 -7.79 -10.43
N THR A 290 -0.49 -8.18 -9.15
CA THR A 290 -1.56 -9.02 -8.61
C THR A 290 -2.41 -8.25 -7.60
N HIS A 291 -3.51 -8.88 -7.15
CA HIS A 291 -4.48 -8.30 -6.20
C HIS A 291 -5.20 -7.05 -6.72
N LEU A 292 -5.32 -6.89 -8.05
CA LEU A 292 -6.12 -5.82 -8.62
C LEU A 292 -7.60 -6.14 -8.36
N LYS A 293 -8.27 -5.31 -7.57
CA LYS A 293 -9.68 -5.51 -7.22
C LYS A 293 -10.57 -5.26 -8.43
N VAL A 294 -11.32 -6.27 -8.86
CA VAL A 294 -12.28 -6.15 -9.96
C VAL A 294 -13.44 -5.27 -9.53
N ALA A 295 -13.76 -4.26 -10.35
CA ALA A 295 -14.91 -3.40 -10.13
C ALA A 295 -16.22 -4.16 -10.47
N ALA A 296 -17.19 -4.04 -9.58
CA ALA A 296 -18.52 -4.64 -9.76
C ALA A 296 -19.27 -3.99 -10.93
#